data_ca04c253f7fe9c4c903d7343e4e23301
#
_entry.id   ca04c253f7fe9c4c903d7343e4e23301
#
_cell.length_a   1.000
_cell.length_b   1.000
_cell.length_c   1.000
_cell.angle_alpha   90.00
_cell.angle_beta   90.00
_cell.angle_gamma   90.00
#
_symmetry.space_group_name_H-M   'P 1'
#
loop_
_entity.id
_entity.type
_entity.pdbx_description
1 polymer ?
#
loop_
_entity_poly.entity_id
_entity_poly.type
_entity_poly.pdbx_seq_one_letter_code
_entity_poly.pdbx_strand_id
1 'polypeptide(L)'
;MAPSHYVQSREAEYSRWYLIDGRPYLPKINADASLSRFDGDVLRSRLFSGGTMSVIDVAVCTVLPALRAAMTYDATDIGQGASLASLSSVEDPPPLGGYSFTYYELFTKLLTSSKLTCTKITGGITNALYRVSGFLALKSDLLETQREDDYQLLLLNANLIDFDSVLVRVFGAGGMINRDVETSIYSALCDANIAYRHIGRFGNGRVEGWLDGYVPLLSTDLANGTYSLEIATELAKMHTSFTLPPESELANHHSNIGLWDQLRSWMTQAKSYVDFKTPSDTERVRKLELDNIEMEVQNLLSSFTTNDEEGGNNEDGVNKNKKERIVFCHNDLLAGNIMRHEDTNKIQLIDFEYGGTNYAAFDIANHWNEYAGGTSAEENGNTDYTRFPTAERQLSFCVEYVKTARASTTPDETTTTNDDDDLQLEAQELLEEVKKFLLVNHLYWGLWAINQAAEEGCDGFDYINFATSRFNEFHAKK
;
A
#
# COMPACT_ATOMS: atom_id res chain seq x y z
N MET A 1 -4.68 39.34 -18.55
CA MET A 1 -4.71 40.12 -17.29
C MET A 1 -4.30 39.17 -16.20
N ALA A 2 -3.28 39.49 -15.41
CA ALA A 2 -2.87 38.64 -14.31
C ALA A 2 -4.01 38.59 -13.27
N PRO A 3 -4.27 37.43 -12.63
CA PRO A 3 -5.26 37.34 -11.55
C PRO A 3 -4.90 38.33 -10.44
N SER A 4 -5.91 38.97 -9.87
CA SER A 4 -5.69 39.95 -8.78
C SER A 4 -5.01 39.24 -7.58
N HIS A 5 -4.17 39.97 -6.83
CA HIS A 5 -3.53 39.49 -5.59
C HIS A 5 -4.52 38.85 -4.59
N TYR A 6 -5.78 39.22 -4.66
CA TYR A 6 -6.88 38.69 -3.85
C TYR A 6 -7.27 37.27 -4.25
N VAL A 7 -7.25 36.93 -5.53
CA VAL A 7 -7.49 35.56 -6.04
C VAL A 7 -6.31 34.66 -5.66
N GLN A 8 -5.08 35.12 -5.80
CA GLN A 8 -3.88 34.34 -5.43
C GLN A 8 -3.77 34.07 -3.91
N SER A 9 -4.21 35.00 -3.04
CA SER A 9 -4.22 34.76 -1.60
C SER A 9 -5.31 33.77 -1.17
N ARG A 10 -6.46 33.76 -1.84
CA ARG A 10 -7.51 32.77 -1.63
C ARG A 10 -7.15 31.41 -2.21
N GLU A 11 -6.53 31.33 -3.37
CA GLU A 11 -5.97 30.10 -3.91
C GLU A 11 -4.98 29.44 -2.92
N ALA A 12 -4.07 30.22 -2.31
CA ALA A 12 -3.16 29.72 -1.27
C ALA A 12 -3.89 29.25 0.01
N GLU A 13 -5.03 29.83 0.34
CA GLU A 13 -5.86 29.45 1.50
C GLU A 13 -6.71 28.20 1.17
N TYR A 14 -7.20 28.10 -0.06
CA TYR A 14 -7.86 26.91 -0.62
C TYR A 14 -6.92 25.71 -0.71
N SER A 15 -5.63 25.90 -1.00
CA SER A 15 -4.63 24.82 -1.02
C SER A 15 -4.51 24.05 0.30
N ARG A 16 -5.09 24.53 1.39
CA ARG A 16 -5.15 23.81 2.67
C ARG A 16 -6.15 22.66 2.73
N TRP A 17 -7.02 22.54 1.75
CA TRP A 17 -8.15 21.59 1.72
C TRP A 17 -8.15 20.72 0.45
N TYR A 18 -7.04 20.70 -0.27
CA TYR A 18 -6.98 20.24 -1.64
C TYR A 18 -7.03 18.74 -1.86
N LEU A 19 -7.36 18.48 -3.13
CA LEU A 19 -7.11 17.24 -3.79
C LEU A 19 -5.60 17.11 -4.04
N ILE A 20 -4.97 16.08 -3.54
CA ILE A 20 -3.71 15.58 -4.06
C ILE A 20 -4.06 14.40 -4.95
N ASP A 21 -3.58 14.40 -6.19
CA ASP A 21 -3.91 13.40 -7.20
C ASP A 21 -5.43 13.24 -7.39
N GLY A 22 -6.17 14.36 -7.40
CA GLY A 22 -7.62 14.36 -7.53
C GLY A 22 -8.41 13.85 -6.31
N ARG A 23 -7.77 13.60 -5.16
CA ARG A 23 -8.39 13.04 -3.96
C ARG A 23 -8.39 13.99 -2.77
N PRO A 24 -9.41 13.94 -1.89
CA PRO A 24 -9.50 14.76 -0.69
C PRO A 24 -8.27 14.63 0.21
N TYR A 25 -7.74 15.77 0.68
CA TYR A 25 -6.62 15.83 1.61
C TYR A 25 -6.90 16.77 2.77
N LEU A 26 -6.62 16.30 3.99
CA LEU A 26 -6.81 17.00 5.26
C LEU A 26 -5.47 17.10 6.03
N PRO A 27 -4.49 17.91 5.57
CA PRO A 27 -3.11 17.86 6.07
C PRO A 27 -2.97 18.24 7.54
N LYS A 28 -3.91 18.98 8.11
CA LYS A 28 -3.88 19.41 9.51
C LYS A 28 -4.74 18.57 10.44
N ILE A 29 -5.40 17.55 9.92
CA ILE A 29 -6.29 16.67 10.68
C ILE A 29 -5.60 15.34 10.91
N ASN A 30 -5.59 14.92 12.18
CA ASN A 30 -5.13 13.59 12.59
C ASN A 30 -6.32 12.77 13.10
N ALA A 31 -6.32 11.48 12.85
CA ALA A 31 -7.27 10.55 13.43
C ALA A 31 -6.75 9.97 14.75
N ASP A 32 -7.64 9.88 15.75
CA ASP A 32 -7.39 9.23 17.03
C ASP A 32 -8.61 8.40 17.44
N ALA A 33 -8.41 7.11 17.58
CA ALA A 33 -9.47 6.17 17.93
C ALA A 33 -9.93 6.26 19.39
N SER A 34 -9.16 6.89 20.26
CA SER A 34 -9.55 7.13 21.65
C SER A 34 -10.56 8.25 21.80
N LEU A 35 -10.72 9.10 20.77
CA LEU A 35 -11.63 10.21 20.79
C LEU A 35 -13.06 9.79 20.44
N SER A 36 -14.02 10.31 21.21
CA SER A 36 -15.43 10.31 20.86
C SER A 36 -15.69 11.25 19.69
N ARG A 37 -16.82 11.05 19.02
CA ARG A 37 -17.29 11.94 17.97
C ARG A 37 -17.53 13.35 18.52
N PHE A 38 -17.18 14.36 17.73
CA PHE A 38 -17.40 15.75 18.07
C PHE A 38 -18.82 16.20 17.70
N ASP A 39 -19.33 17.19 18.44
CA ASP A 39 -20.47 17.98 17.98
C ASP A 39 -20.08 18.88 16.80
N GLY A 40 -21.10 19.45 16.13
CA GLY A 40 -20.86 20.20 14.90
C GLY A 40 -19.97 21.43 15.08
N ASP A 41 -20.07 22.15 16.21
CA ASP A 41 -19.27 23.36 16.46
C ASP A 41 -17.81 23.02 16.71
N VAL A 42 -17.54 21.98 17.50
CA VAL A 42 -16.18 21.50 17.74
C VAL A 42 -15.58 20.98 16.44
N LEU A 43 -16.34 20.23 15.66
CA LEU A 43 -15.88 19.70 14.36
C LEU A 43 -15.52 20.83 13.40
N ARG A 44 -16.39 21.85 13.27
CA ARG A 44 -16.13 23.03 12.45
C ARG A 44 -14.84 23.72 12.88
N SER A 45 -14.67 23.96 14.19
CA SER A 45 -13.45 24.56 14.73
C SER A 45 -12.20 23.74 14.37
N ARG A 46 -12.26 22.40 14.47
CA ARG A 46 -11.16 21.51 14.13
C ARG A 46 -10.85 21.52 12.64
N LEU A 47 -11.84 21.54 11.77
CA LEU A 47 -11.65 21.65 10.33
C LEU A 47 -10.87 22.92 9.96
N PHE A 48 -11.11 24.05 10.65
CA PHE A 48 -10.37 25.29 10.42
C PHE A 48 -8.97 25.32 11.02
N SER A 49 -8.87 25.01 12.30
CA SER A 49 -7.61 25.15 13.05
C SER A 49 -6.67 23.96 12.88
N GLY A 50 -7.20 22.83 12.42
CA GLY A 50 -6.52 21.55 12.47
C GLY A 50 -6.62 20.89 13.84
N GLY A 51 -6.05 19.70 13.96
CA GLY A 51 -5.96 18.95 15.21
C GLY A 51 -6.43 17.51 15.08
N THR A 52 -6.73 16.89 16.21
CA THR A 52 -7.08 15.47 16.27
C THR A 52 -8.59 15.30 16.32
N MET A 53 -9.11 14.35 15.52
CA MET A 53 -10.53 14.02 15.39
C MET A 53 -10.75 12.53 15.58
N SER A 54 -11.99 12.11 15.83
CA SER A 54 -12.33 10.70 15.87
C SER A 54 -12.17 10.04 14.48
N VAL A 55 -11.94 8.74 14.44
CA VAL A 55 -11.81 7.98 13.19
C VAL A 55 -13.06 8.13 12.30
N ILE A 56 -14.26 8.11 12.89
CA ILE A 56 -15.51 8.28 12.14
C ILE A 56 -15.60 9.68 11.53
N ASP A 57 -15.29 10.72 12.31
CA ASP A 57 -15.36 12.10 11.83
C ASP A 57 -14.38 12.36 10.68
N VAL A 58 -13.16 11.79 10.77
CA VAL A 58 -12.19 11.85 9.66
C VAL A 58 -12.71 11.12 8.42
N ALA A 59 -13.29 9.91 8.58
CA ALA A 59 -13.86 9.15 7.47
C ALA A 59 -14.96 9.95 6.75
N VAL A 60 -15.93 10.49 7.50
CA VAL A 60 -17.03 11.27 6.94
C VAL A 60 -16.53 12.53 6.23
N CYS A 61 -15.62 13.29 6.84
CA CYS A 61 -15.05 14.49 6.23
C CYS A 61 -14.26 14.19 4.94
N THR A 62 -13.67 13.00 4.85
CA THR A 62 -12.94 12.57 3.65
C THR A 62 -13.89 12.08 2.55
N VAL A 63 -14.90 11.28 2.90
CA VAL A 63 -15.88 10.72 1.97
C VAL A 63 -16.81 11.80 1.39
N LEU A 64 -17.10 12.86 2.16
CA LEU A 64 -18.05 13.91 1.79
C LEU A 64 -17.36 15.30 1.67
N PRO A 65 -16.45 15.47 0.70
CA PRO A 65 -15.65 16.71 0.59
C PRO A 65 -16.51 17.95 0.29
N ALA A 66 -17.61 17.82 -0.45
CA ALA A 66 -18.49 18.94 -0.76
C ALA A 66 -19.27 19.45 0.47
N LEU A 67 -19.74 18.54 1.33
CA LEU A 67 -20.35 18.93 2.61
C LEU A 67 -19.31 19.57 3.55
N ARG A 68 -18.10 19.01 3.58
CA ARG A 68 -17.00 19.62 4.34
C ARG A 68 -16.70 21.03 3.86
N ALA A 69 -16.60 21.26 2.55
CA ALA A 69 -16.38 22.57 1.97
C ALA A 69 -17.48 23.56 2.41
N ALA A 70 -18.75 23.17 2.40
CA ALA A 70 -19.87 23.99 2.84
C ALA A 70 -19.78 24.40 4.31
N MET A 71 -19.22 23.57 5.20
CA MET A 71 -19.03 23.90 6.62
C MET A 71 -17.93 24.93 6.87
N THR A 72 -16.91 24.98 6.02
CA THR A 72 -15.74 25.82 6.24
C THR A 72 -15.92 27.26 5.76
N TYR A 73 -17.06 27.59 5.10
CA TYR A 73 -17.36 28.95 4.66
C TYR A 73 -18.17 29.74 5.70
N ASP A 74 -17.71 30.96 5.97
CA ASP A 74 -18.42 31.86 6.85
C ASP A 74 -19.66 32.42 6.16
N ALA A 75 -20.80 32.48 6.87
CA ALA A 75 -22.05 33.05 6.40
C ALA A 75 -21.95 34.56 6.06
N THR A 76 -20.87 35.23 6.48
CA THR A 76 -20.59 36.62 6.17
C THR A 76 -20.04 36.88 4.77
N ASP A 77 -19.50 35.84 4.08
CA ASP A 77 -19.02 35.94 2.71
C ASP A 77 -20.13 35.74 1.66
N ILE A 78 -21.40 35.64 2.07
CA ILE A 78 -22.59 35.43 1.22
C ILE A 78 -23.00 36.73 0.50
N GLY A 79 -22.09 37.30 -0.23
CA GLY A 79 -22.34 38.44 -1.10
C GLY A 79 -22.14 38.12 -2.56
N GLN A 80 -23.26 37.85 -3.26
CA GLN A 80 -23.42 37.83 -4.72
C GLN A 80 -23.09 36.55 -5.49
N GLY A 81 -24.11 35.73 -5.70
CA GLY A 81 -24.51 35.20 -6.99
C GLY A 81 -23.55 34.27 -7.74
N ALA A 82 -23.28 33.07 -7.21
CA ALA A 82 -22.75 31.99 -8.04
C ALA A 82 -23.76 30.84 -8.16
N SER A 83 -24.01 30.39 -9.40
CA SER A 83 -24.93 29.33 -9.74
C SER A 83 -24.31 27.95 -9.48
N LEU A 84 -25.06 27.06 -8.85
CA LEU A 84 -24.74 25.62 -8.65
C LEU A 84 -24.44 24.85 -9.94
N ALA A 85 -24.70 25.44 -11.12
CA ALA A 85 -24.47 24.82 -12.42
C ALA A 85 -22.99 24.59 -12.78
N SER A 86 -22.04 25.20 -12.04
CA SER A 86 -20.60 25.02 -12.25
C SER A 86 -19.97 23.82 -11.52
N LEU A 87 -20.77 23.05 -10.77
CA LEU A 87 -20.31 21.89 -9.98
C LEU A 87 -20.14 20.60 -10.80
N SER A 88 -20.44 20.63 -12.08
CA SER A 88 -20.44 19.43 -12.92
C SER A 88 -19.08 19.03 -13.51
N SER A 89 -18.02 19.84 -13.30
CA SER A 89 -16.65 19.49 -13.67
C SER A 89 -15.79 19.43 -12.38
N VAL A 90 -15.13 18.31 -12.16
CA VAL A 90 -14.30 18.01 -10.99
C VAL A 90 -13.02 18.88 -10.93
N GLU A 91 -12.79 19.74 -11.90
CA GLU A 91 -11.53 20.49 -12.07
C GLU A 91 -11.47 21.82 -11.29
N ASP A 92 -12.60 22.40 -10.88
CA ASP A 92 -12.60 23.62 -10.07
C ASP A 92 -13.60 23.52 -8.90
N PRO A 93 -13.18 23.79 -7.65
CA PRO A 93 -14.15 23.92 -6.57
C PRO A 93 -15.08 25.09 -6.87
N PRO A 94 -16.39 24.94 -6.66
CA PRO A 94 -17.35 25.98 -7.02
C PRO A 94 -17.08 27.27 -6.24
N PRO A 95 -17.31 28.44 -6.83
CA PRO A 95 -17.34 29.69 -6.12
C PRO A 95 -18.52 29.66 -5.13
N LEU A 96 -18.21 29.64 -3.85
CA LEU A 96 -19.11 29.34 -2.76
C LEU A 96 -19.86 30.61 -2.31
N GLY A 97 -20.74 31.09 -3.15
CA GLY A 97 -21.72 32.10 -2.77
C GLY A 97 -23.05 31.44 -2.42
N GLY A 98 -23.48 31.54 -1.17
CA GLY A 98 -24.89 31.32 -0.83
C GLY A 98 -25.27 30.04 -0.13
N TYR A 99 -24.35 29.31 0.54
CA TYR A 99 -24.75 28.18 1.39
C TYR A 99 -25.37 28.65 2.70
N SER A 100 -26.62 28.24 2.91
CA SER A 100 -27.39 28.64 4.06
C SER A 100 -26.99 27.87 5.32
N PHE A 101 -27.36 28.39 6.49
CA PHE A 101 -27.27 27.74 7.81
C PHE A 101 -27.79 26.30 7.83
N THR A 102 -28.63 25.95 6.91
CA THR A 102 -29.24 24.63 6.69
C THR A 102 -28.22 23.52 6.39
N TYR A 103 -27.12 23.82 5.69
CA TYR A 103 -26.08 22.81 5.41
C TYR A 103 -25.28 22.42 6.65
N TYR A 104 -25.03 23.38 7.53
CA TYR A 104 -24.39 23.11 8.80
C TYR A 104 -25.22 22.15 9.67
N GLU A 105 -26.53 22.40 9.78
CA GLU A 105 -27.45 21.51 10.51
C GLU A 105 -27.50 20.12 9.91
N LEU A 106 -27.55 20.02 8.58
CA LEU A 106 -27.58 18.74 7.87
C LEU A 106 -26.28 17.97 8.08
N PHE A 107 -25.14 18.61 7.91
CA PHE A 107 -23.85 17.97 8.11
C PHE A 107 -23.66 17.50 9.56
N THR A 108 -24.06 18.33 10.51
CA THR A 108 -24.06 17.98 11.94
C THR A 108 -24.94 16.77 12.21
N LYS A 109 -26.14 16.71 11.61
CA LYS A 109 -27.04 15.57 11.72
C LYS A 109 -26.44 14.30 11.13
N LEU A 110 -25.73 14.40 9.99
CA LEU A 110 -25.07 13.25 9.36
C LEU A 110 -23.90 12.75 10.18
N LEU A 111 -23.08 13.67 10.71
CA LEU A 111 -21.96 13.34 11.58
C LEU A 111 -22.39 12.70 12.89
N THR A 112 -23.52 13.13 13.45
CA THR A 112 -24.07 12.55 14.68
C THR A 112 -24.94 11.32 14.45
N SER A 113 -25.10 10.89 13.19
CA SER A 113 -25.87 9.70 12.85
C SER A 113 -25.35 8.46 13.60
N SER A 114 -26.24 7.82 14.35
CA SER A 114 -25.96 6.55 15.05
C SER A 114 -25.78 5.36 14.11
N LYS A 115 -26.00 5.55 12.79
CA LYS A 115 -25.87 4.52 11.76
C LYS A 115 -24.42 4.21 11.40
N LEU A 116 -23.49 5.17 11.63
CA LEU A 116 -22.09 4.93 11.39
C LEU A 116 -21.45 4.20 12.57
N THR A 117 -20.76 3.12 12.27
CA THR A 117 -20.05 2.29 13.24
C THR A 117 -18.56 2.22 12.89
N CYS A 118 -17.70 2.10 13.91
CA CYS A 118 -16.26 1.96 13.75
C CYS A 118 -15.80 0.69 14.46
N THR A 119 -15.11 -0.18 13.73
CA THR A 119 -14.53 -1.42 14.26
C THR A 119 -13.04 -1.43 14.00
N LYS A 120 -12.22 -1.65 15.03
CA LYS A 120 -10.78 -1.86 14.86
C LYS A 120 -10.53 -3.20 14.20
N ILE A 121 -9.70 -3.20 13.16
CA ILE A 121 -9.23 -4.41 12.48
C ILE A 121 -7.91 -4.84 13.12
N THR A 122 -7.80 -6.12 13.44
CA THR A 122 -6.58 -6.72 13.97
C THR A 122 -5.71 -7.25 12.83
N GLY A 123 -4.39 -7.18 12.96
CA GLY A 123 -3.44 -7.80 12.03
C GLY A 123 -2.42 -6.88 11.34
N GLY A 124 -2.49 -5.56 11.51
CA GLY A 124 -1.44 -4.64 11.03
C GLY A 124 -0.30 -4.51 12.05
N ILE A 125 0.94 -4.71 11.65
CA ILE A 125 2.12 -4.50 12.52
C ILE A 125 2.47 -3.00 12.57
N THR A 126 2.44 -2.33 11.43
CA THR A 126 2.93 -0.95 11.25
C THR A 126 1.84 0.12 11.31
N ASN A 127 0.55 -0.25 11.17
CA ASN A 127 -0.57 0.68 11.07
C ASN A 127 -1.75 0.26 11.94
N ALA A 128 -2.52 1.24 12.43
CA ALA A 128 -3.81 0.98 13.05
C ALA A 128 -4.93 1.07 11.99
N LEU A 129 -5.69 -0.01 11.82
CA LEU A 129 -6.73 -0.14 10.80
C LEU A 129 -8.12 -0.11 11.43
N TYR A 130 -9.03 0.65 10.83
CA TYR A 130 -10.41 0.77 11.29
C TYR A 130 -11.38 0.66 10.11
N ARG A 131 -12.39 -0.20 10.24
CA ARG A 131 -13.54 -0.23 9.33
C ARG A 131 -14.59 0.74 9.85
N VAL A 132 -14.99 1.70 9.02
CA VAL A 132 -16.15 2.58 9.27
C VAL A 132 -17.25 2.18 8.32
N SER A 133 -18.43 1.78 8.85
CA SER A 133 -19.55 1.22 8.09
C SER A 133 -20.81 2.04 8.30
N GLY A 134 -21.81 1.89 7.39
CA GLY A 134 -23.10 2.55 7.46
C GLY A 134 -23.28 3.68 6.45
N PHE A 135 -22.38 3.81 5.47
CA PHE A 135 -22.44 4.87 4.46
C PHE A 135 -23.65 4.73 3.52
N LEU A 136 -24.12 3.52 3.19
CA LEU A 136 -25.33 3.35 2.39
C LEU A 136 -26.58 3.80 3.16
N ALA A 137 -26.65 3.56 4.48
CA ALA A 137 -27.71 4.09 5.31
C ALA A 137 -27.66 5.63 5.39
N LEU A 138 -26.45 6.20 5.46
CA LEU A 138 -26.24 7.65 5.39
C LEU A 138 -26.70 8.23 4.05
N LYS A 139 -26.39 7.55 2.94
CA LYS A 139 -26.88 7.91 1.60
C LYS A 139 -28.41 7.97 1.54
N SER A 140 -29.10 6.97 2.11
CA SER A 140 -30.55 6.95 2.14
C SER A 140 -31.11 8.17 2.89
N ASP A 141 -30.53 8.52 4.05
CA ASP A 141 -30.93 9.70 4.80
C ASP A 141 -30.72 11.02 4.04
N LEU A 142 -29.60 11.12 3.28
CA LEU A 142 -29.32 12.24 2.40
C LEU A 142 -30.40 12.41 1.32
N LEU A 143 -30.81 11.30 0.70
CA LEU A 143 -31.80 11.30 -0.38
C LEU A 143 -33.23 11.54 0.13
N GLU A 144 -33.55 11.17 1.38
CA GLU A 144 -34.84 11.40 2.01
C GLU A 144 -35.03 12.84 2.50
N THR A 145 -33.95 13.62 2.62
CA THR A 145 -34.01 15.00 3.06
C THR A 145 -34.50 15.89 1.92
N GLN A 146 -35.83 16.03 1.81
CA GLN A 146 -36.51 16.79 0.77
C GLN A 146 -36.53 18.29 1.09
N ARG A 147 -35.51 19.04 0.64
CA ARG A 147 -35.57 20.51 0.55
C ARG A 147 -35.11 20.90 -0.86
N GLU A 148 -35.96 21.60 -1.60
CA GLU A 148 -35.70 21.93 -3.03
C GLU A 148 -34.41 22.70 -3.24
N ASP A 149 -34.03 23.61 -2.34
CA ASP A 149 -32.87 24.48 -2.51
C ASP A 149 -31.52 23.76 -2.26
N ASP A 150 -31.54 22.63 -1.54
CA ASP A 150 -30.34 21.89 -1.14
C ASP A 150 -30.11 20.58 -1.93
N TYR A 151 -31.07 20.24 -2.80
CA TYR A 151 -31.14 18.94 -3.45
C TYR A 151 -29.93 18.59 -4.31
N GLN A 152 -29.36 19.58 -5.03
CA GLN A 152 -28.23 19.32 -5.94
C GLN A 152 -26.94 18.93 -5.18
N LEU A 153 -26.61 19.61 -4.08
CA LEU A 153 -25.43 19.28 -3.29
C LEU A 153 -25.62 17.96 -2.55
N LEU A 154 -26.81 17.70 -2.05
CA LEU A 154 -27.17 16.41 -1.40
C LEU A 154 -27.05 15.26 -2.41
N LEU A 155 -27.57 15.43 -3.61
CA LEU A 155 -27.50 14.46 -4.69
C LEU A 155 -26.04 14.20 -5.09
N LEU A 156 -25.21 15.25 -5.21
CA LEU A 156 -23.80 15.13 -5.53
C LEU A 156 -23.07 14.28 -4.48
N ASN A 157 -23.25 14.60 -3.18
CA ASN A 157 -22.63 13.84 -2.09
C ASN A 157 -23.19 12.41 -2.01
N ALA A 158 -24.49 12.21 -2.20
CA ALA A 158 -25.09 10.88 -2.22
C ALA A 158 -24.54 10.03 -3.38
N ASN A 159 -24.29 10.62 -4.54
CA ASN A 159 -23.73 9.91 -5.69
C ASN A 159 -22.25 9.48 -5.48
N LEU A 160 -21.50 10.15 -4.62
CA LEU A 160 -20.15 9.74 -4.25
C LEU A 160 -20.14 8.48 -3.37
N ILE A 161 -21.25 8.16 -2.71
CA ILE A 161 -21.38 7.00 -1.84
C ILE A 161 -21.95 5.84 -2.67
N ASP A 162 -21.08 4.96 -3.13
CA ASP A 162 -21.42 3.68 -3.82
C ASP A 162 -20.96 2.45 -3.02
N PHE A 163 -20.63 2.62 -1.75
CA PHE A 163 -20.08 1.63 -0.81
C PHE A 163 -20.74 1.80 0.57
N ASP A 164 -20.78 0.73 1.36
CA ASP A 164 -21.26 0.79 2.76
C ASP A 164 -20.13 1.06 3.76
N SER A 165 -18.94 0.63 3.45
CA SER A 165 -17.81 0.67 4.38
C SER A 165 -16.57 1.28 3.74
N VAL A 166 -15.72 1.90 4.57
CA VAL A 166 -14.38 2.35 4.22
C VAL A 166 -13.36 1.83 5.22
N LEU A 167 -12.11 1.72 4.80
CA LEU A 167 -10.96 1.45 5.66
C LEU A 167 -10.27 2.78 5.98
N VAL A 168 -10.15 3.10 7.25
CA VAL A 168 -9.31 4.21 7.75
C VAL A 168 -8.01 3.64 8.26
N ARG A 169 -6.92 3.93 7.55
CA ARG A 169 -5.55 3.55 7.92
C ARG A 169 -4.90 4.72 8.64
N VAL A 170 -4.63 4.55 9.92
CA VAL A 170 -3.88 5.52 10.74
C VAL A 170 -2.43 5.02 10.81
N PHE A 171 -1.51 5.81 10.27
CA PHE A 171 -0.10 5.46 10.23
C PHE A 171 0.49 5.37 11.64
N GLY A 172 1.20 4.29 11.91
CA GLY A 172 2.01 4.13 13.12
C GLY A 172 3.31 4.93 13.05
N ALA A 173 4.11 4.83 14.09
CA ALA A 173 5.44 5.45 14.16
C ALA A 173 6.40 4.71 13.20
N GLY A 174 6.34 5.03 11.92
CA GLY A 174 7.14 4.39 10.88
C GLY A 174 8.43 5.12 10.59
N GLY A 175 9.50 4.87 11.34
CA GLY A 175 10.83 5.45 11.07
C GLY A 175 11.45 4.97 9.74
N MET A 176 11.01 3.83 9.21
CA MET A 176 11.59 3.21 8.00
C MET A 176 10.79 3.45 6.71
N ILE A 177 9.55 3.96 6.78
CA ILE A 177 8.68 4.15 5.63
C ILE A 177 8.37 5.63 5.43
N ASN A 178 8.65 6.16 4.24
CA ASN A 178 8.21 7.50 3.87
C ASN A 178 6.72 7.47 3.50
N ARG A 179 5.85 7.91 4.42
CA ARG A 179 4.39 7.83 4.29
C ARG A 179 3.80 8.67 3.16
N ASP A 180 4.45 9.76 2.77
CA ASP A 180 4.03 10.58 1.64
C ASP A 180 4.29 9.85 0.32
N VAL A 181 5.48 9.28 0.17
CA VAL A 181 5.87 8.46 -0.98
C VAL A 181 4.95 7.23 -1.09
N GLU A 182 4.78 6.47 -0.01
CA GLU A 182 3.90 5.30 0.04
C GLU A 182 2.46 5.64 -0.39
N THR A 183 1.90 6.73 0.13
CA THR A 183 0.52 7.13 -0.22
C THR A 183 0.41 7.57 -1.69
N SER A 184 1.42 8.24 -2.24
CA SER A 184 1.43 8.63 -3.65
C SER A 184 1.57 7.43 -4.58
N ILE A 185 2.40 6.44 -4.22
CA ILE A 185 2.46 5.14 -4.93
C ILE A 185 1.10 4.45 -4.88
N TYR A 186 0.47 4.37 -3.71
CA TYR A 186 -0.85 3.76 -3.56
C TYR A 186 -1.90 4.46 -4.44
N SER A 187 -1.89 5.80 -4.52
CA SER A 187 -2.75 6.56 -5.42
C SER A 187 -2.56 6.15 -6.88
N ALA A 188 -1.31 6.09 -7.34
CA ALA A 188 -0.98 5.73 -8.71
C ALA A 188 -1.39 4.27 -9.04
N LEU A 189 -1.21 3.34 -8.10
CA LEU A 189 -1.67 1.96 -8.25
C LEU A 189 -3.20 1.86 -8.33
N CYS A 190 -3.94 2.70 -7.59
CA CYS A 190 -5.39 2.78 -7.71
C CYS A 190 -5.83 3.30 -9.09
N ASP A 191 -5.14 4.31 -9.63
CA ASP A 191 -5.42 4.85 -10.96
C ASP A 191 -5.14 3.84 -12.07
N ALA A 192 -4.17 2.95 -11.86
CA ALA A 192 -3.86 1.82 -12.73
C ALA A 192 -4.77 0.58 -12.49
N ASN A 193 -5.75 0.64 -11.60
CA ASN A 193 -6.64 -0.46 -11.19
C ASN A 193 -5.89 -1.69 -10.63
N ILE A 194 -4.72 -1.50 -10.02
CA ILE A 194 -3.93 -2.54 -9.34
C ILE A 194 -4.29 -2.58 -7.86
N ALA A 195 -4.24 -1.43 -7.18
CA ALA A 195 -4.71 -1.31 -5.80
C ALA A 195 -6.20 -0.96 -5.75
N TYR A 196 -6.83 -1.34 -4.63
CA TYR A 196 -8.22 -1.02 -4.41
C TYR A 196 -8.38 0.43 -3.95
N ARG A 197 -9.36 1.11 -4.43
CA ARG A 197 -9.85 2.47 -4.27
C ARG A 197 -9.20 3.32 -3.13
N HIS A 198 -8.45 4.35 -3.51
CA HIS A 198 -8.02 5.43 -2.62
C HIS A 198 -9.10 6.52 -2.59
N ILE A 199 -9.66 6.81 -1.41
CA ILE A 199 -10.73 7.81 -1.25
C ILE A 199 -10.15 9.17 -0.89
N GLY A 200 -9.14 9.23 -0.01
CA GLY A 200 -8.47 10.46 0.35
C GLY A 200 -7.50 10.27 1.51
N ARG A 201 -6.82 11.35 1.91
CA ARG A 201 -5.78 11.33 2.95
C ARG A 201 -5.97 12.43 3.99
N PHE A 202 -5.36 12.24 5.14
CA PHE A 202 -5.33 13.20 6.25
C PHE A 202 -3.93 13.19 6.91
N GLY A 203 -3.70 14.04 7.90
CA GLY A 203 -2.35 14.33 8.42
C GLY A 203 -1.55 13.09 8.83
N ASN A 204 -2.18 12.10 9.47
CA ASN A 204 -1.52 10.88 9.92
C ASN A 204 -2.12 9.61 9.31
N GLY A 205 -2.68 9.68 8.07
CA GLY A 205 -3.27 8.49 7.46
C GLY A 205 -4.01 8.73 6.16
N ARG A 206 -4.74 7.71 5.70
CA ARG A 206 -5.58 7.75 4.51
C ARG A 206 -6.88 6.95 4.68
N VAL A 207 -7.83 7.23 3.81
CA VAL A 207 -9.11 6.49 3.70
C VAL A 207 -9.09 5.71 2.40
N GLU A 208 -9.31 4.42 2.51
CA GLU A 208 -9.33 3.45 1.41
C GLU A 208 -10.75 2.85 1.28
N GLY A 209 -11.08 2.29 0.11
CA GLY A 209 -12.28 1.47 -0.04
C GLY A 209 -12.17 0.19 0.81
N TRP A 210 -13.31 -0.28 1.30
CA TRP A 210 -13.39 -1.57 1.96
C TRP A 210 -13.64 -2.68 0.93
N LEU A 211 -12.88 -3.76 1.02
CA LEU A 211 -13.00 -4.93 0.15
C LEU A 211 -14.12 -5.87 0.70
N ASP A 212 -15.37 -5.62 0.30
CA ASP A 212 -16.49 -6.44 0.71
C ASP A 212 -16.39 -7.86 0.14
N GLY A 213 -16.62 -8.88 0.98
CA GLY A 213 -16.54 -10.30 0.60
C GLY A 213 -15.11 -10.83 0.42
N TYR A 214 -14.09 -10.04 0.74
CA TYR A 214 -12.71 -10.50 0.72
C TYR A 214 -12.20 -10.85 2.11
N VAL A 215 -11.41 -11.92 2.17
CA VAL A 215 -10.68 -12.35 3.37
C VAL A 215 -9.18 -12.50 3.05
N PRO A 216 -8.28 -12.22 4.00
CA PRO A 216 -6.86 -12.44 3.80
C PRO A 216 -6.56 -13.95 3.72
N LEU A 217 -5.56 -14.32 2.93
CA LEU A 217 -5.02 -15.67 2.96
C LEU A 217 -4.23 -15.92 4.25
N LEU A 218 -4.12 -17.19 4.61
CA LEU A 218 -3.24 -17.67 5.66
C LEU A 218 -1.97 -18.29 5.05
N SER A 219 -0.88 -18.37 5.83
CA SER A 219 0.34 -19.07 5.40
C SER A 219 0.05 -20.53 4.99
N THR A 220 -0.93 -21.18 5.64
CA THR A 220 -1.41 -22.52 5.28
C THR A 220 -2.11 -22.58 3.93
N ASP A 221 -2.77 -21.50 3.48
CA ASP A 221 -3.40 -21.43 2.15
C ASP A 221 -2.32 -21.37 1.06
N LEU A 222 -1.24 -20.62 1.30
CA LEU A 222 -0.07 -20.60 0.42
C LEU A 222 0.57 -22.00 0.35
N ALA A 223 0.81 -22.64 1.48
CA ALA A 223 1.41 -23.97 1.56
C ALA A 223 0.61 -25.03 0.79
N ASN A 224 -0.72 -24.96 0.81
CA ASN A 224 -1.60 -25.83 0.04
C ASN A 224 -1.51 -25.58 -1.47
N GLY A 225 -1.07 -24.40 -1.90
CA GLY A 225 -0.91 -24.02 -3.31
C GLY A 225 -2.21 -23.84 -4.08
N THR A 226 -3.35 -23.72 -3.38
CA THR A 226 -4.69 -23.61 -3.99
C THR A 226 -4.83 -22.39 -4.88
N TYR A 227 -4.18 -21.28 -4.51
CA TYR A 227 -4.27 -19.98 -5.19
C TYR A 227 -2.96 -19.58 -5.90
N SER A 228 -2.03 -20.51 -6.07
CA SER A 228 -0.68 -20.23 -6.57
C SER A 228 -0.69 -19.62 -7.99
N LEU A 229 -1.55 -20.12 -8.88
CA LEU A 229 -1.62 -19.66 -10.27
C LEU A 229 -2.36 -18.31 -10.37
N GLU A 230 -3.41 -18.10 -9.57
CA GLU A 230 -4.12 -16.82 -9.48
C GLU A 230 -3.19 -15.72 -8.95
N ILE A 231 -2.36 -16.04 -7.95
CA ILE A 231 -1.35 -15.11 -7.42
C ILE A 231 -0.28 -14.81 -8.49
N ALA A 232 0.21 -15.80 -9.21
CA ALA A 232 1.14 -15.62 -10.31
C ALA A 232 0.56 -14.69 -11.40
N THR A 233 -0.72 -14.87 -11.72
CA THR A 233 -1.47 -14.05 -12.67
C THR A 233 -1.55 -12.58 -12.20
N GLU A 234 -1.98 -12.32 -10.96
CA GLU A 234 -2.12 -10.95 -10.47
C GLU A 234 -0.76 -10.26 -10.30
N LEU A 235 0.27 -10.99 -9.87
CA LEU A 235 1.63 -10.47 -9.78
C LEU A 235 2.18 -10.11 -11.18
N ALA A 236 2.00 -10.97 -12.18
CA ALA A 236 2.42 -10.70 -13.56
C ALA A 236 1.70 -9.48 -14.16
N LYS A 237 0.39 -9.33 -13.91
CA LYS A 237 -0.37 -8.14 -14.31
C LYS A 237 0.20 -6.86 -13.68
N MET A 238 0.46 -6.86 -12.38
CA MET A 238 1.07 -5.72 -11.70
C MET A 238 2.42 -5.36 -12.32
N HIS A 239 3.31 -6.33 -12.49
CA HIS A 239 4.65 -6.15 -13.04
C HIS A 239 4.67 -5.63 -14.49
N THR A 240 3.63 -5.92 -15.27
CA THR A 240 3.57 -5.56 -16.71
C THR A 240 2.73 -4.32 -17.00
N SER A 241 1.74 -4.01 -16.17
CA SER A 241 0.79 -2.93 -16.42
C SER A 241 1.11 -1.64 -15.67
N PHE A 242 2.06 -1.66 -14.74
CA PHE A 242 2.39 -0.49 -13.95
C PHE A 242 3.87 -0.10 -14.02
N THR A 243 4.10 1.17 -14.25
CA THR A 243 5.40 1.83 -14.10
C THR A 243 5.21 3.11 -13.31
N LEU A 244 6.15 3.41 -12.41
CA LEU A 244 6.11 4.66 -11.66
C LEU A 244 6.16 5.85 -12.62
N PRO A 245 5.30 6.89 -12.44
CA PRO A 245 5.28 8.05 -13.30
C PRO A 245 6.65 8.74 -13.32
N PRO A 246 7.24 9.00 -14.52
CA PRO A 246 8.60 9.53 -14.62
C PRO A 246 8.75 10.98 -14.13
N GLU A 247 7.64 11.73 -14.07
CA GLU A 247 7.62 13.16 -13.69
C GLU A 247 7.33 13.39 -12.21
N SER A 248 7.10 12.34 -11.43
CA SER A 248 6.79 12.47 -10.02
C SER A 248 8.09 12.57 -9.19
N GLU A 249 8.04 13.25 -8.04
CA GLU A 249 9.11 13.15 -7.02
C GLU A 249 9.39 11.68 -6.64
N LEU A 250 8.44 10.79 -6.91
CA LEU A 250 8.52 9.33 -6.78
C LEU A 250 9.56 8.71 -7.72
N ALA A 251 9.71 9.21 -8.96
CA ALA A 251 10.71 8.69 -9.89
C ALA A 251 12.14 8.86 -9.34
N ASN A 252 12.41 9.95 -8.65
CA ASN A 252 13.72 10.19 -8.03
C ASN A 252 14.00 9.24 -6.85
N HIS A 253 12.96 8.78 -6.15
CA HIS A 253 13.10 7.83 -5.04
C HIS A 253 13.12 6.36 -5.48
N HIS A 254 12.53 6.05 -6.64
CA HIS A 254 12.31 4.67 -7.08
C HIS A 254 12.80 4.36 -8.51
N SER A 255 13.47 5.31 -9.19
CA SER A 255 14.06 5.05 -10.51
C SER A 255 15.27 4.11 -10.46
N ASN A 256 15.89 3.98 -9.29
CA ASN A 256 16.97 3.05 -9.03
C ASN A 256 16.45 1.83 -8.27
N ILE A 257 17.03 0.66 -8.55
CA ILE A 257 16.77 -0.56 -7.79
C ILE A 257 17.26 -0.34 -6.38
N GLY A 258 16.33 -0.05 -5.46
CA GLY A 258 16.65 0.28 -4.07
C GLY A 258 17.11 -0.92 -3.23
N LEU A 259 16.97 -2.15 -3.74
CA LEU A 259 17.22 -3.39 -3.00
C LEU A 259 18.62 -3.42 -2.35
N TRP A 260 19.66 -3.18 -3.14
CA TRP A 260 21.04 -3.29 -2.68
C TRP A 260 21.43 -2.18 -1.71
N ASP A 261 20.95 -0.97 -1.95
CA ASP A 261 21.19 0.18 -1.07
C ASP A 261 20.43 0.01 0.25
N GLN A 262 19.20 -0.51 0.20
CA GLN A 262 18.43 -0.82 1.40
C GLN A 262 19.08 -1.93 2.22
N LEU A 263 19.56 -2.99 1.57
CA LEU A 263 20.25 -4.09 2.25
C LEU A 263 21.54 -3.59 2.96
N ARG A 264 22.35 -2.75 2.30
CA ARG A 264 23.54 -2.11 2.91
C ARG A 264 23.15 -1.19 4.07
N SER A 265 22.11 -0.40 3.88
CA SER A 265 21.61 0.54 4.89
C SER A 265 21.15 -0.20 6.14
N TRP A 266 20.33 -1.23 5.98
CA TRP A 266 19.84 -2.03 7.09
C TRP A 266 20.96 -2.82 7.78
N MET A 267 21.95 -3.30 7.05
CA MET A 267 23.13 -3.94 7.64
C MET A 267 23.92 -2.96 8.51
N THR A 268 24.17 -1.75 7.98
CA THR A 268 24.87 -0.69 8.72
C THR A 268 24.10 -0.30 9.98
N GLN A 269 22.79 -0.14 9.87
CA GLN A 269 21.90 0.21 10.98
C GLN A 269 21.90 -0.91 12.04
N ALA A 270 21.70 -2.17 11.64
CA ALA A 270 21.69 -3.32 12.55
C ALA A 270 22.99 -3.43 13.37
N LYS A 271 24.15 -3.14 12.76
CA LYS A 271 25.45 -3.12 13.44
C LYS A 271 25.67 -1.90 14.33
N SER A 272 24.93 -0.83 14.14
CA SER A 272 25.05 0.38 14.97
C SER A 272 24.43 0.24 16.36
N TYR A 273 23.52 -0.71 16.54
CA TYR A 273 22.88 -0.93 17.84
C TYR A 273 23.82 -1.66 18.80
N VAL A 274 24.10 -1.04 19.96
CA VAL A 274 24.92 -1.62 21.02
C VAL A 274 24.02 -2.47 21.96
N ASP A 275 22.84 -1.94 22.28
CA ASP A 275 21.88 -2.57 23.19
C ASP A 275 20.48 -2.60 22.55
N PHE A 276 19.75 -3.66 22.86
CA PHE A 276 18.34 -3.84 22.53
C PHE A 276 17.45 -3.55 23.75
N LYS A 277 16.12 -3.61 23.59
CA LYS A 277 15.18 -3.24 24.67
C LYS A 277 15.40 -4.02 25.97
N THR A 278 15.86 -5.26 25.86
CA THR A 278 16.22 -6.07 27.04
C THR A 278 17.63 -6.65 26.93
N PRO A 279 18.32 -6.93 28.07
CA PRO A 279 19.61 -7.63 28.06
C PRO A 279 19.53 -9.02 27.40
N SER A 280 18.40 -9.69 27.50
CA SER A 280 18.15 -10.98 26.81
C SER A 280 18.19 -10.82 25.31
N ASP A 281 17.54 -9.77 24.76
CA ASP A 281 17.50 -9.52 23.33
C ASP A 281 18.88 -9.12 22.80
N THR A 282 19.61 -8.30 23.55
CA THR A 282 21.02 -7.98 23.23
C THR A 282 21.87 -9.26 23.10
N GLU A 283 21.73 -10.21 24.04
CA GLU A 283 22.46 -11.48 23.97
C GLU A 283 21.99 -12.38 22.81
N ARG A 284 20.69 -12.38 22.49
CA ARG A 284 20.15 -13.12 21.33
C ARG A 284 20.74 -12.60 20.02
N VAL A 285 20.76 -11.27 19.82
CA VAL A 285 21.32 -10.66 18.60
C VAL A 285 22.83 -10.87 18.52
N ARG A 286 23.56 -10.77 19.62
CA ARG A 286 25.01 -11.06 19.66
C ARG A 286 25.33 -12.46 19.11
N LYS A 287 24.47 -13.46 19.37
CA LYS A 287 24.64 -14.83 18.85
C LYS A 287 24.41 -14.97 17.35
N LEU A 288 23.81 -14.00 16.71
CA LEU A 288 23.61 -14.01 15.25
C LEU A 288 24.88 -13.67 14.46
N GLU A 289 25.94 -13.21 15.16
CA GLU A 289 27.25 -12.92 14.55
C GLU A 289 27.11 -12.03 13.30
N LEU A 290 26.56 -10.82 13.46
CA LEU A 290 26.24 -9.90 12.35
C LEU A 290 27.44 -9.59 11.44
N ASP A 291 28.68 -9.75 11.92
CA ASP A 291 29.89 -9.61 11.07
C ASP A 291 29.96 -10.72 10.00
N ASN A 292 29.53 -11.94 10.34
CA ASN A 292 29.45 -13.03 9.37
C ASN A 292 28.30 -12.77 8.35
N ILE A 293 27.15 -12.26 8.81
CA ILE A 293 26.06 -11.86 7.94
C ILE A 293 26.49 -10.75 6.98
N GLU A 294 27.26 -9.76 7.44
CA GLU A 294 27.81 -8.71 6.58
C GLU A 294 28.70 -9.26 5.47
N MET A 295 29.58 -10.23 5.80
CA MET A 295 30.39 -10.90 4.77
C MET A 295 29.51 -11.61 3.73
N GLU A 296 28.42 -12.23 4.13
CA GLU A 296 27.47 -12.89 3.21
C GLU A 296 26.76 -11.87 2.31
N VAL A 297 26.33 -10.73 2.87
CA VAL A 297 25.79 -9.60 2.09
C VAL A 297 26.78 -9.15 1.03
N GLN A 298 28.07 -8.97 1.38
CA GLN A 298 29.12 -8.56 0.45
C GLN A 298 29.38 -9.63 -0.64
N ASN A 299 29.37 -10.91 -0.28
CA ASN A 299 29.54 -12.00 -1.23
C ASN A 299 28.41 -12.04 -2.26
N LEU A 300 27.14 -11.91 -1.80
CA LEU A 300 25.99 -11.83 -2.71
C LEU A 300 26.08 -10.61 -3.62
N LEU A 301 26.34 -9.43 -3.09
CA LEU A 301 26.51 -8.21 -3.87
C LEU A 301 27.57 -8.39 -4.97
N SER A 302 28.71 -8.98 -4.62
CA SER A 302 29.79 -9.23 -5.59
C SER A 302 29.36 -10.19 -6.69
N SER A 303 28.58 -11.23 -6.36
CA SER A 303 28.09 -12.21 -7.34
C SER A 303 27.10 -11.65 -8.36
N PHE A 304 26.32 -10.63 -7.96
CA PHE A 304 25.41 -9.94 -8.89
C PHE A 304 26.15 -8.91 -9.76
N THR A 305 27.15 -8.19 -9.23
CA THR A 305 27.89 -7.15 -9.97
C THR A 305 28.90 -7.72 -10.97
N THR A 306 29.53 -8.87 -10.70
CA THR A 306 30.50 -9.48 -11.62
C THR A 306 29.85 -10.05 -12.89
N ASN A 307 28.57 -10.37 -12.85
CA ASN A 307 27.83 -10.83 -14.03
C ASN A 307 27.54 -9.72 -15.04
N ASP A 308 27.55 -8.45 -14.61
CA ASP A 308 27.32 -7.29 -15.48
C ASP A 308 28.58 -6.87 -16.27
N GLU A 309 29.79 -7.16 -15.77
CA GLU A 309 31.04 -6.75 -16.39
C GLU A 309 31.62 -7.77 -17.40
N GLU A 310 31.25 -9.05 -17.34
CA GLU A 310 31.74 -10.11 -18.23
C GLU A 310 30.97 -10.27 -19.55
N GLY A 311 30.33 -9.21 -20.07
CA GLY A 311 29.66 -9.17 -21.37
C GLY A 311 30.58 -9.39 -22.58
N GLY A 312 31.46 -10.39 -22.53
CA GLY A 312 32.30 -10.85 -23.63
C GLY A 312 31.55 -11.90 -24.49
N ASN A 313 31.50 -11.65 -25.79
CA ASN A 313 31.01 -12.62 -26.81
C ASN A 313 31.74 -13.95 -26.69
N ASN A 314 31.07 -15.01 -26.26
CA ASN A 314 31.50 -16.38 -26.47
C ASN A 314 30.79 -16.92 -27.69
N GLU A 315 31.54 -17.69 -28.52
CA GLU A 315 31.17 -18.20 -29.85
C GLU A 315 29.99 -19.20 -29.86
N ASP A 316 29.36 -19.51 -28.73
CA ASP A 316 28.33 -20.54 -28.61
C ASP A 316 26.87 -20.01 -28.64
N GLY A 317 26.65 -18.77 -29.09
CA GLY A 317 25.30 -18.29 -29.45
C GLY A 317 24.26 -18.16 -28.31
N VAL A 318 24.62 -18.42 -27.05
CA VAL A 318 23.76 -18.19 -25.91
C VAL A 318 23.81 -16.71 -25.57
N ASN A 319 22.68 -16.01 -25.74
CA ASN A 319 22.54 -14.58 -25.53
C ASN A 319 22.69 -14.27 -24.03
N LYS A 320 23.93 -13.97 -23.58
CA LYS A 320 24.26 -13.60 -22.19
C LYS A 320 23.75 -12.21 -21.77
N ASN A 321 23.04 -11.49 -22.65
CA ASN A 321 22.53 -10.13 -22.41
C ASN A 321 21.03 -10.12 -22.12
N LYS A 322 20.46 -11.14 -21.46
CA LYS A 322 19.07 -11.03 -21.02
C LYS A 322 19.04 -10.11 -19.78
N LYS A 323 18.67 -8.87 -20.01
CA LYS A 323 18.49 -7.86 -18.97
C LYS A 323 17.48 -8.40 -17.95
N GLU A 324 17.87 -8.46 -16.68
CA GLU A 324 16.98 -8.81 -15.59
C GLU A 324 15.69 -7.98 -15.65
N ARG A 325 14.56 -8.60 -15.31
CA ARG A 325 13.24 -7.92 -15.36
C ARG A 325 13.11 -6.98 -14.17
N ILE A 326 13.35 -5.68 -14.43
CA ILE A 326 13.18 -4.61 -13.47
C ILE A 326 11.79 -4.03 -13.66
N VAL A 327 10.96 -4.10 -12.62
CA VAL A 327 9.55 -3.74 -12.63
C VAL A 327 9.17 -3.04 -11.34
N PHE A 328 7.93 -2.55 -11.23
CA PHE A 328 7.37 -2.21 -9.94
C PHE A 328 7.03 -3.49 -9.18
N CYS A 329 7.62 -3.70 -8.03
CA CYS A 329 7.43 -4.87 -7.16
C CYS A 329 6.64 -4.52 -5.91
N HIS A 330 5.93 -5.50 -5.35
CA HIS A 330 5.27 -5.40 -4.05
C HIS A 330 6.30 -5.42 -2.91
N ASN A 331 7.31 -6.25 -3.04
CA ASN A 331 8.43 -6.48 -2.12
C ASN A 331 8.05 -7.14 -0.77
N ASP A 332 6.76 -7.23 -0.43
CA ASP A 332 6.25 -7.82 0.84
C ASP A 332 4.99 -8.65 0.58
N LEU A 333 5.07 -9.64 -0.32
CA LEU A 333 3.91 -10.45 -0.73
C LEU A 333 3.69 -11.66 0.20
N LEU A 334 3.45 -11.35 1.49
CA LEU A 334 3.06 -12.34 2.50
C LEU A 334 1.56 -12.70 2.39
N ALA A 335 1.13 -13.78 3.06
CA ALA A 335 -0.25 -14.28 2.97
C ALA A 335 -1.30 -13.22 3.35
N GLY A 336 -1.06 -12.45 4.41
CA GLY A 336 -1.96 -11.40 4.88
C GLY A 336 -2.15 -10.24 3.89
N ASN A 337 -1.21 -10.05 2.95
CA ASN A 337 -1.26 -9.02 1.91
C ASN A 337 -1.95 -9.51 0.61
N ILE A 338 -2.49 -10.72 0.63
CA ILE A 338 -3.24 -11.32 -0.48
C ILE A 338 -4.67 -11.57 -0.03
N MET A 339 -5.59 -10.78 -0.55
CA MET A 339 -7.02 -10.90 -0.25
C MET A 339 -7.70 -11.79 -1.29
N ARG A 340 -8.54 -12.71 -0.85
CA ARG A 340 -9.35 -13.59 -1.70
C ARG A 340 -10.84 -13.30 -1.49
N HIS A 341 -11.56 -13.10 -2.59
CA HIS A 341 -13.02 -12.98 -2.53
C HIS A 341 -13.65 -14.37 -2.27
N GLU A 342 -14.50 -14.45 -1.24
CA GLU A 342 -15.07 -15.72 -0.75
C GLU A 342 -15.84 -16.49 -1.81
N ASP A 343 -16.65 -15.79 -2.63
CA ASP A 343 -17.51 -16.44 -3.63
C ASP A 343 -16.82 -16.69 -4.98
N THR A 344 -15.92 -15.81 -5.40
CA THR A 344 -15.36 -15.84 -6.77
C THR A 344 -13.93 -16.30 -6.84
N ASN A 345 -13.24 -16.45 -5.70
CA ASN A 345 -11.80 -16.69 -5.56
C ASN A 345 -10.89 -15.63 -6.22
N LYS A 346 -11.45 -14.48 -6.60
CA LYS A 346 -10.65 -13.40 -7.17
C LYS A 346 -9.63 -12.91 -6.16
N ILE A 347 -8.38 -12.77 -6.59
CA ILE A 347 -7.27 -12.26 -5.78
C ILE A 347 -7.17 -10.73 -5.93
N GLN A 348 -6.89 -10.05 -4.82
CA GLN A 348 -6.55 -8.64 -4.75
C GLN A 348 -5.33 -8.47 -3.85
N LEU A 349 -4.25 -7.91 -4.37
CA LEU A 349 -3.06 -7.55 -3.60
C LEU A 349 -3.31 -6.26 -2.83
N ILE A 350 -2.82 -6.20 -1.60
CA ILE A 350 -2.97 -5.03 -0.71
C ILE A 350 -1.65 -4.76 0.00
N ASP A 351 -1.55 -3.59 0.63
CA ASP A 351 -0.44 -3.17 1.50
C ASP A 351 0.91 -3.01 0.78
N PHE A 352 0.96 -2.04 -0.13
CA PHE A 352 2.11 -1.72 -0.95
C PHE A 352 3.14 -0.81 -0.24
N GLU A 353 3.27 -0.88 1.09
CA GLU A 353 4.12 0.04 1.85
C GLU A 353 5.63 -0.15 1.59
N TYR A 354 6.02 -1.33 1.12
CA TYR A 354 7.38 -1.64 0.63
C TYR A 354 7.48 -1.59 -0.90
N GLY A 355 6.39 -1.21 -1.60
CA GLY A 355 6.33 -1.20 -3.05
C GLY A 355 7.34 -0.27 -3.69
N GLY A 356 8.01 -0.72 -4.75
CA GLY A 356 9.02 0.07 -5.45
C GLY A 356 9.65 -0.67 -6.63
N THR A 357 10.52 0.02 -7.36
CA THR A 357 11.26 -0.58 -8.48
C THR A 357 12.26 -1.62 -7.96
N ASN A 358 12.14 -2.85 -8.44
CA ASN A 358 12.98 -3.96 -8.03
C ASN A 358 12.99 -5.05 -9.14
N TYR A 359 13.69 -6.15 -8.89
CA TYR A 359 13.70 -7.34 -9.74
C TYR A 359 12.41 -8.14 -9.57
N ALA A 360 11.73 -8.47 -10.67
CA ALA A 360 10.56 -9.36 -10.63
C ALA A 360 10.86 -10.69 -9.92
N ALA A 361 12.06 -11.21 -10.11
CA ALA A 361 12.53 -12.43 -9.47
C ALA A 361 12.65 -12.29 -7.94
N PHE A 362 12.99 -11.09 -7.41
CA PHE A 362 13.00 -10.83 -5.96
C PHE A 362 11.59 -10.89 -5.39
N ASP A 363 10.59 -10.34 -6.09
CA ASP A 363 9.21 -10.32 -5.62
C ASP A 363 8.61 -11.73 -5.57
N ILE A 364 8.89 -12.55 -6.59
CA ILE A 364 8.51 -13.96 -6.59
C ILE A 364 9.24 -14.73 -5.46
N ALA A 365 10.53 -14.48 -5.26
CA ALA A 365 11.32 -15.09 -4.18
C ALA A 365 10.78 -14.71 -2.81
N ASN A 366 10.37 -13.44 -2.62
CA ASN A 366 9.70 -13.00 -1.41
C ASN A 366 8.43 -13.82 -1.17
N HIS A 367 7.53 -13.88 -2.15
CA HIS A 367 6.29 -14.64 -2.04
C HIS A 367 6.52 -16.11 -1.67
N TRP A 368 7.49 -16.79 -2.30
CA TRP A 368 7.76 -18.20 -1.98
C TRP A 368 8.34 -18.40 -0.59
N ASN A 369 9.20 -17.50 -0.11
CA ASN A 369 9.73 -17.58 1.24
C ASN A 369 8.63 -17.38 2.30
N GLU A 370 7.57 -16.62 1.99
CA GLU A 370 6.43 -16.39 2.88
C GLU A 370 5.49 -17.60 3.01
N TYR A 371 5.66 -18.66 2.22
CA TYR A 371 4.99 -19.95 2.46
C TYR A 371 5.35 -20.54 3.82
N ALA A 372 6.56 -20.23 4.32
CA ALA A 372 7.01 -20.68 5.63
C ALA A 372 6.23 -20.03 6.80
N GLY A 373 5.49 -18.96 6.55
CA GLY A 373 4.80 -18.19 7.60
C GLY A 373 5.78 -17.47 8.53
N GLY A 374 5.38 -17.31 9.78
CA GLY A 374 6.16 -16.65 10.82
C GLY A 374 5.68 -15.24 11.14
N THR A 375 4.85 -14.65 10.30
CA THR A 375 4.41 -13.25 10.42
C THR A 375 3.05 -13.08 11.10
N SER A 376 2.28 -14.16 11.32
CA SER A 376 1.04 -14.09 12.09
C SER A 376 1.30 -13.98 13.59
N ALA A 377 0.29 -13.49 14.32
CA ALA A 377 0.37 -13.37 15.79
C ALA A 377 0.56 -14.75 16.49
N GLU A 378 -0.03 -15.81 15.92
CA GLU A 378 0.11 -17.17 16.44
C GLU A 378 1.49 -17.76 16.14
N GLU A 379 2.05 -17.47 14.97
CA GLU A 379 3.36 -17.97 14.54
C GLU A 379 4.49 -17.21 15.25
N ASN A 380 4.33 -15.91 15.49
CA ASN A 380 5.20 -15.05 16.29
C ASN A 380 6.70 -15.25 16.02
N GLY A 381 7.10 -15.09 14.76
CA GLY A 381 8.49 -15.27 14.34
C GLY A 381 8.91 -16.72 14.06
N ASN A 382 8.03 -17.73 14.27
CA ASN A 382 8.33 -19.13 13.99
C ASN A 382 7.95 -19.47 12.55
N THR A 383 8.94 -19.75 11.72
CA THR A 383 8.75 -20.15 10.32
C THR A 383 8.83 -21.68 10.15
N ASP A 384 8.11 -22.20 9.17
CA ASP A 384 8.11 -23.62 8.81
C ASP A 384 8.45 -23.82 7.32
N TYR A 385 9.72 -23.92 6.99
CA TYR A 385 10.21 -24.08 5.62
C TYR A 385 9.86 -25.43 4.98
N THR A 386 9.26 -26.39 5.72
CA THR A 386 8.68 -27.59 5.09
C THR A 386 7.48 -27.25 4.20
N ARG A 387 6.89 -26.07 4.37
CA ARG A 387 5.81 -25.53 3.54
C ARG A 387 6.29 -24.90 2.23
N PHE A 388 7.61 -24.74 2.04
CA PHE A 388 8.18 -24.13 0.83
C PHE A 388 7.69 -24.87 -0.44
N PRO A 389 7.37 -24.16 -1.56
CA PRO A 389 6.76 -24.79 -2.73
C PRO A 389 7.71 -25.82 -3.37
N THR A 390 7.14 -26.94 -3.81
CA THR A 390 7.89 -27.98 -4.54
C THR A 390 8.41 -27.45 -5.87
N ALA A 391 9.46 -28.07 -6.44
CA ALA A 391 10.03 -27.67 -7.72
C ALA A 391 8.97 -27.64 -8.86
N GLU A 392 8.01 -28.56 -8.83
CA GLU A 392 6.89 -28.60 -9.79
C GLU A 392 5.99 -27.37 -9.64
N ARG A 393 5.62 -26.99 -8.39
CA ARG A 393 4.81 -25.80 -8.12
C ARG A 393 5.55 -24.52 -8.50
N GLN A 394 6.85 -24.45 -8.23
CA GLN A 394 7.70 -23.31 -8.61
C GLN A 394 7.68 -23.10 -10.12
N LEU A 395 7.89 -24.19 -10.89
CA LEU A 395 7.86 -24.13 -12.35
C LEU A 395 6.47 -23.73 -12.86
N SER A 396 5.40 -24.35 -12.33
CA SER A 396 4.02 -24.02 -12.72
C SER A 396 3.68 -22.55 -12.45
N PHE A 397 4.15 -21.98 -11.33
CA PHE A 397 4.02 -20.55 -11.02
C PHE A 397 4.73 -19.69 -12.07
N CYS A 398 5.99 -20.02 -12.40
CA CYS A 398 6.76 -19.29 -13.42
C CYS A 398 6.11 -19.36 -14.80
N VAL A 399 5.57 -20.53 -15.18
CA VAL A 399 4.86 -20.71 -16.46
C VAL A 399 3.63 -19.80 -16.52
N GLU A 400 2.78 -19.79 -15.49
CA GLU A 400 1.60 -18.93 -15.47
C GLU A 400 1.96 -17.45 -15.43
N TYR A 401 3.00 -17.09 -14.68
CA TYR A 401 3.52 -15.72 -14.64
C TYR A 401 3.97 -15.25 -16.03
N VAL A 402 4.83 -16.03 -16.72
CA VAL A 402 5.34 -15.67 -18.06
C VAL A 402 4.23 -15.62 -19.09
N LYS A 403 3.32 -16.59 -19.06
CA LYS A 403 2.13 -16.62 -19.94
C LYS A 403 1.29 -15.35 -19.79
N THR A 404 0.99 -14.95 -18.57
CA THR A 404 0.22 -13.73 -18.27
C THR A 404 0.98 -12.47 -18.69
N ALA A 405 2.29 -12.41 -18.42
CA ALA A 405 3.13 -11.30 -18.81
C ALA A 405 3.19 -11.11 -20.34
N ARG A 406 3.32 -12.18 -21.10
CA ARG A 406 3.27 -12.15 -22.57
C ARG A 406 1.91 -11.64 -23.07
N ALA A 407 0.81 -12.18 -22.54
CA ALA A 407 -0.55 -11.76 -22.92
C ALA A 407 -0.82 -10.27 -22.66
N SER A 408 -0.20 -9.70 -21.62
CA SER A 408 -0.34 -8.27 -21.29
C SER A 408 0.46 -7.36 -22.23
N THR A 409 1.55 -7.84 -22.83
CA THR A 409 2.45 -7.04 -23.68
C THR A 409 2.16 -7.17 -25.18
N THR A 410 1.57 -8.30 -25.62
CA THR A 410 1.29 -8.59 -27.05
C THR A 410 -0.14 -9.13 -27.23
N PRO A 411 -1.19 -8.29 -27.15
CA PRO A 411 -2.58 -8.76 -27.17
C PRO A 411 -3.04 -9.43 -28.48
N ASP A 412 -2.34 -9.25 -29.62
CA ASP A 412 -2.81 -9.58 -30.97
C ASP A 412 -2.01 -10.67 -31.70
N GLU A 413 -1.02 -11.30 -31.08
CA GLU A 413 -0.25 -12.35 -31.76
C GLU A 413 -0.97 -13.72 -31.67
N THR A 414 -1.28 -14.30 -32.84
CA THR A 414 -1.77 -15.68 -32.96
C THR A 414 -0.65 -16.64 -32.58
N THR A 415 -0.85 -17.40 -31.51
CA THR A 415 0.05 -18.45 -31.03
C THR A 415 0.44 -19.43 -32.15
N THR A 416 1.77 -19.60 -32.39
CA THR A 416 2.33 -20.62 -33.28
C THR A 416 2.79 -21.84 -32.49
N THR A 417 3.02 -22.96 -33.14
CA THR A 417 3.39 -24.24 -32.49
C THR A 417 4.74 -24.22 -31.75
N ASN A 418 5.55 -23.16 -31.91
CA ASN A 418 6.83 -23.00 -31.18
C ASN A 418 6.66 -22.23 -29.88
N ASP A 419 5.47 -21.63 -29.62
CA ASP A 419 5.25 -20.75 -28.46
C ASP A 419 5.28 -21.49 -27.13
N ASP A 420 4.89 -22.77 -27.08
CA ASP A 420 4.90 -23.57 -25.85
C ASP A 420 6.32 -23.93 -25.38
N ASP A 421 7.23 -24.28 -26.30
CA ASP A 421 8.63 -24.60 -25.97
C ASP A 421 9.36 -23.30 -25.50
N ASP A 422 9.12 -22.17 -26.16
CA ASP A 422 9.67 -20.87 -25.79
C ASP A 422 9.12 -20.37 -24.44
N LEU A 423 7.83 -20.63 -24.16
CA LEU A 423 7.22 -20.34 -22.87
C LEU A 423 7.88 -21.14 -21.74
N GLN A 424 8.07 -22.44 -21.93
CA GLN A 424 8.71 -23.31 -20.95
C GLN A 424 10.17 -22.91 -20.69
N LEU A 425 10.91 -22.58 -21.75
CA LEU A 425 12.28 -22.10 -21.61
C LEU A 425 12.36 -20.80 -20.82
N GLU A 426 11.51 -19.81 -21.13
CA GLU A 426 11.46 -18.52 -20.44
C GLU A 426 11.05 -18.69 -18.96
N ALA A 427 10.12 -19.60 -18.66
CA ALA A 427 9.72 -19.93 -17.30
C ALA A 427 10.85 -20.60 -16.50
N GLN A 428 11.63 -21.49 -17.12
CA GLN A 428 12.80 -22.10 -16.50
C GLN A 428 13.90 -21.04 -16.21
N GLU A 429 14.15 -20.14 -17.16
CA GLU A 429 15.11 -19.05 -16.95
C GLU A 429 14.68 -18.12 -15.77
N LEU A 430 13.38 -17.78 -15.71
CA LEU A 430 12.84 -17.03 -14.57
C LEU A 430 13.01 -17.79 -13.26
N LEU A 431 12.74 -19.11 -13.26
CA LEU A 431 12.92 -19.94 -12.07
C LEU A 431 14.37 -19.93 -11.57
N GLU A 432 15.36 -20.01 -12.46
CA GLU A 432 16.78 -19.95 -12.09
C GLU A 432 17.17 -18.55 -11.55
N GLU A 433 16.56 -17.49 -12.09
CA GLU A 433 16.72 -16.14 -11.59
C GLU A 433 16.11 -16.01 -10.18
N VAL A 434 14.88 -16.46 -9.95
CA VAL A 434 14.22 -16.45 -8.64
C VAL A 434 15.03 -17.17 -7.58
N LYS A 435 15.63 -18.32 -7.90
CA LYS A 435 16.47 -19.07 -6.95
C LYS A 435 17.64 -18.27 -6.40
N LYS A 436 18.24 -17.38 -7.19
CA LYS A 436 19.31 -16.49 -6.72
C LYS A 436 18.79 -15.49 -5.67
N PHE A 437 17.57 -14.98 -5.88
CA PHE A 437 16.98 -14.00 -4.98
C PHE A 437 16.39 -14.59 -3.70
N LEU A 438 16.17 -15.91 -3.60
CA LEU A 438 15.72 -16.54 -2.36
C LEU A 438 16.69 -16.25 -1.21
N LEU A 439 17.99 -16.36 -1.45
CA LEU A 439 19.04 -16.09 -0.45
C LEU A 439 19.09 -14.59 -0.09
N VAL A 440 19.04 -13.73 -1.10
CA VAL A 440 19.00 -12.27 -0.89
C VAL A 440 17.82 -11.87 0.00
N ASN A 441 16.65 -12.45 -0.26
CA ASN A 441 15.42 -12.17 0.47
C ASN A 441 15.50 -12.62 1.93
N HIS A 442 16.17 -13.73 2.25
CA HIS A 442 16.40 -14.13 3.65
C HIS A 442 17.24 -13.11 4.40
N LEU A 443 18.32 -12.60 3.81
CA LEU A 443 19.14 -11.57 4.45
C LEU A 443 18.40 -10.25 4.58
N TYR A 444 17.62 -9.86 3.56
CA TYR A 444 16.82 -8.63 3.54
C TYR A 444 15.85 -8.58 4.74
N TRP A 445 14.98 -9.57 4.86
CA TRP A 445 13.99 -9.62 5.92
C TRP A 445 14.57 -9.98 7.29
N GLY A 446 15.66 -10.73 7.34
CA GLY A 446 16.41 -10.95 8.57
C GLY A 446 16.98 -9.66 9.15
N LEU A 447 17.58 -8.80 8.31
CA LEU A 447 18.11 -7.50 8.73
C LEU A 447 17.00 -6.50 9.07
N TRP A 448 15.89 -6.49 8.33
CA TRP A 448 14.70 -5.73 8.70
C TRP A 448 14.26 -6.05 10.13
N ALA A 449 14.15 -7.34 10.44
CA ALA A 449 13.69 -7.78 11.75
C ALA A 449 14.66 -7.38 12.89
N ILE A 450 15.97 -7.40 12.68
CA ILE A 450 16.94 -6.89 13.67
C ILE A 450 16.72 -5.41 13.95
N ASN A 451 16.49 -4.60 12.91
CA ASN A 451 16.25 -3.16 13.05
C ASN A 451 14.92 -2.91 13.78
N GLN A 452 13.85 -3.65 13.46
CA GLN A 452 12.58 -3.55 14.17
C GLN A 452 12.70 -3.96 15.65
N ALA A 453 13.45 -5.01 15.96
CA ALA A 453 13.71 -5.42 17.36
C ALA A 453 14.38 -4.31 18.17
N ALA A 454 15.28 -3.55 17.56
CA ALA A 454 15.93 -2.43 18.23
C ALA A 454 14.97 -1.25 18.49
N GLU A 455 14.09 -0.95 17.52
CA GLU A 455 13.16 0.17 17.60
C GLU A 455 11.93 -0.13 18.46
N GLU A 456 11.28 -1.28 18.27
CA GLU A 456 10.01 -1.62 18.90
C GLU A 456 10.16 -2.59 20.08
N GLY A 457 11.21 -3.41 20.10
CA GLY A 457 11.38 -4.53 21.04
C GLY A 457 10.63 -5.78 20.55
N CYS A 458 10.67 -6.85 21.36
CA CYS A 458 10.10 -8.15 20.99
C CYS A 458 8.82 -8.53 21.77
N ASP A 459 8.18 -7.57 22.47
CA ASP A 459 6.99 -7.87 23.30
C ASP A 459 5.73 -8.15 22.45
N GLY A 460 5.57 -7.46 21.34
CA GLY A 460 4.41 -7.61 20.42
C GLY A 460 4.62 -8.67 19.35
N PHE A 461 5.85 -8.80 18.86
CA PHE A 461 6.27 -9.76 17.85
C PHE A 461 7.74 -10.11 18.07
N ASP A 462 8.10 -11.39 18.02
CA ASP A 462 9.48 -11.83 18.24
C ASP A 462 10.34 -11.66 16.97
N TYR A 463 10.71 -10.41 16.68
CA TYR A 463 11.56 -10.05 15.55
C TYR A 463 12.91 -10.78 15.53
N ILE A 464 13.52 -11.03 16.72
CA ILE A 464 14.81 -11.70 16.79
C ILE A 464 14.67 -13.20 16.44
N ASN A 465 13.57 -13.84 16.82
CA ASN A 465 13.30 -15.22 16.41
C ASN A 465 13.08 -15.31 14.90
N PHE A 466 12.30 -14.38 14.32
CA PHE A 466 12.11 -14.28 12.88
C PHE A 466 13.44 -14.09 12.15
N ALA A 467 14.29 -13.13 12.57
CA ALA A 467 15.63 -12.93 12.01
C ALA A 467 16.49 -14.19 12.08
N THR A 468 16.49 -14.85 13.25
CA THR A 468 17.24 -16.10 13.46
C THR A 468 16.81 -17.18 12.47
N SER A 469 15.51 -17.33 12.28
CA SER A 469 14.95 -18.31 11.35
C SER A 469 15.33 -18.01 9.90
N ARG A 470 15.26 -16.74 9.47
CA ARG A 470 15.66 -16.30 8.12
C ARG A 470 17.15 -16.54 7.87
N PHE A 471 18.03 -16.22 8.82
CA PHE A 471 19.47 -16.44 8.68
C PHE A 471 19.83 -17.93 8.69
N ASN A 472 19.15 -18.73 9.51
CA ASN A 472 19.35 -20.18 9.51
C ASN A 472 18.99 -20.81 8.16
N GLU A 473 17.86 -20.41 7.56
CA GLU A 473 17.46 -20.90 6.24
C GLU A 473 18.41 -20.44 5.14
N PHE A 474 18.89 -19.17 5.22
CA PHE A 474 19.97 -18.70 4.34
C PHE A 474 21.18 -19.65 4.37
N HIS A 475 21.68 -19.99 5.56
CA HIS A 475 22.83 -20.89 5.68
C HIS A 475 22.53 -22.33 5.25
N ALA A 476 21.31 -22.81 5.41
CA ALA A 476 20.88 -24.14 5.00
C ALA A 476 20.76 -24.29 3.49
N LYS A 477 20.51 -23.16 2.76
CA LYS A 477 20.28 -23.14 1.31
C LYS A 477 21.48 -22.64 0.50
N LYS A 478 22.46 -22.01 1.16
CA LYS A 478 23.71 -21.58 0.54
C LYS A 478 24.59 -22.78 0.18
#